data_bd3b9ebe3fdf81f3705af6ac209375fc
#
_entry.id   bd3b9ebe3fdf81f3705af6ac209375fc
#
_cell.length_a   1.000
_cell.length_b   1.000
_cell.length_c   1.000
_cell.angle_alpha   90.00
_cell.angle_beta   90.00
_cell.angle_gamma   90.00
#
_symmetry.space_group_name_H-M   'P 1'
#
loop_
_entity.id
_entity.type
_entity.pdbx_description
1 polymer ?
#
loop_
_entity_poly.entity_id
_entity_poly.type
_entity_poly.pdbx_seq_one_letter_code
_entity_poly.pdbx_strand_id
1 'polypeptide(L)'
;MKIHKTVNPVAYENTYYLEGEKHLIVVDPGSHWEAIRQTIEKINKPICAILLTHAHYDHIMSLDLVRETFGNPPVYIAESEASWLYTPVDNLSGLPRHDDMADVVAKPAEHTFVFHEE
;
A
#
# COMPACT_ATOMS: atom_id res chain seq x y z
N MET A 1 -5.28 -5.74 -19.78
CA MET A 1 -5.19 -5.19 -18.42
C MET A 1 -5.69 -3.77 -18.39
N LYS A 2 -6.49 -3.44 -17.42
CA LYS A 2 -6.92 -2.06 -17.18
C LYS A 2 -6.19 -1.50 -15.97
N ILE A 3 -5.88 -0.20 -16.00
CA ILE A 3 -5.22 0.48 -14.88
C ILE A 3 -6.16 1.58 -14.40
N HIS A 4 -6.52 1.50 -13.11
CA HIS A 4 -7.31 2.52 -12.42
C HIS A 4 -6.42 3.24 -11.42
N LYS A 5 -6.81 4.44 -11.02
CA LYS A 5 -6.06 5.24 -10.07
C LYS A 5 -6.98 6.02 -9.15
N THR A 6 -6.61 6.12 -7.86
CA THR A 6 -7.19 7.09 -6.95
C THR A 6 -6.07 7.95 -6.38
N VAL A 7 -6.39 9.22 -6.09
CA VAL A 7 -5.43 10.17 -5.50
C VAL A 7 -5.74 10.30 -4.03
N ASN A 8 -4.72 10.15 -3.20
CA ASN A 8 -4.85 10.26 -1.75
C ASN A 8 -4.48 11.67 -1.29
N PRO A 9 -5.22 12.26 -0.31
CA PRO A 9 -4.95 13.63 0.14
C PRO A 9 -3.58 13.81 0.80
N VAL A 10 -3.11 12.81 1.54
CA VAL A 10 -1.79 12.92 2.17
C VAL A 10 -0.70 12.79 1.10
N ALA A 11 0.11 13.83 0.96
CA ALA A 11 1.22 13.94 0.01
C ALA A 11 0.80 13.76 -1.47
N TYR A 12 -0.49 13.83 -1.78
CA TYR A 12 -1.02 13.62 -3.13
C TYR A 12 -0.56 12.31 -3.77
N GLU A 13 -0.37 11.28 -2.94
CA GLU A 13 0.09 9.96 -3.36
C GLU A 13 -0.99 9.25 -4.18
N ASN A 14 -0.58 8.47 -5.17
CA ASN A 14 -1.50 7.70 -6.01
C ASN A 14 -1.56 6.24 -5.56
N THR A 15 -2.78 5.70 -5.48
CA THR A 15 -3.01 4.26 -5.37
C THR A 15 -3.42 3.76 -6.74
N TYR A 16 -2.75 2.73 -7.24
CA TYR A 16 -3.06 2.14 -8.53
C TYR A 16 -3.72 0.78 -8.37
N TYR A 17 -4.59 0.45 -9.32
CA TYR A 17 -5.32 -0.81 -9.36
C TYR A 17 -5.10 -1.44 -10.72
N LEU A 18 -4.36 -2.54 -10.73
CA LEU A 18 -4.06 -3.25 -11.98
C LEU A 18 -5.08 -4.36 -12.14
N GLU A 19 -6.08 -4.12 -12.99
CA GLU A 19 -7.17 -5.04 -13.21
C GLU A 19 -6.82 -6.01 -14.34
N GLY A 20 -6.59 -7.26 -14.00
CA GLY A 20 -6.43 -8.34 -14.96
C GLY A 20 -7.78 -8.95 -15.32
N GLU A 21 -7.77 -10.05 -16.06
CA GLU A 21 -8.99 -10.72 -16.47
C GLU A 21 -9.76 -11.29 -15.28
N LYS A 22 -9.05 -11.89 -14.31
CA LYS A 22 -9.67 -12.58 -13.16
C LYS A 22 -9.23 -12.05 -11.81
N HIS A 23 -8.18 -11.26 -11.76
CA HIS A 23 -7.58 -10.81 -10.49
C HIS A 23 -7.23 -9.34 -10.53
N LEU A 24 -7.02 -8.79 -9.35
CA LEU A 24 -6.66 -7.40 -9.12
C LEU A 24 -5.34 -7.34 -8.34
N ILE A 25 -4.47 -6.42 -8.72
CA ILE A 25 -3.28 -6.06 -7.93
C ILE A 25 -3.46 -4.62 -7.46
N VAL A 26 -3.28 -4.39 -6.16
CA VAL A 26 -3.35 -3.04 -5.58
C VAL A 26 -1.92 -2.56 -5.32
N VAL A 27 -1.63 -1.33 -5.73
CA VAL A 27 -0.29 -0.73 -5.60
C VAL A 27 -0.38 0.49 -4.69
N ASP A 28 0.42 0.50 -3.62
CA ASP A 28 0.56 1.62 -2.68
C ASP A 28 -0.77 2.12 -2.09
N PRO A 29 -1.46 1.31 -1.26
CA PRO A 29 -2.72 1.75 -0.65
C PRO A 29 -2.47 2.86 0.38
N GLY A 30 -2.71 4.10 -0.03
CA GLY A 30 -2.41 5.32 0.72
C GLY A 30 -3.48 5.74 1.71
N SER A 31 -3.68 7.07 1.84
CA SER A 31 -4.46 7.64 2.95
C SER A 31 -5.98 7.60 2.78
N HIS A 32 -6.48 7.57 1.55
CA HIS A 32 -7.92 7.69 1.32
C HIS A 32 -8.61 6.33 1.32
N TRP A 33 -8.71 5.71 2.49
CA TRP A 33 -9.27 4.37 2.67
C TRP A 33 -10.64 4.20 2.01
N GLU A 34 -11.55 5.15 2.19
CA GLU A 34 -12.90 5.03 1.67
C GLU A 34 -12.94 4.95 0.14
N ALA A 35 -12.14 5.78 -0.55
CA ALA A 35 -12.03 5.73 -2.01
C ALA A 35 -11.37 4.44 -2.47
N ILE A 36 -10.35 3.98 -1.73
CA ILE A 36 -9.66 2.72 -2.03
C ILE A 36 -10.64 1.55 -1.90
N ARG A 37 -11.36 1.47 -0.80
CA ARG A 37 -12.34 0.43 -0.55
C ARG A 37 -13.42 0.41 -1.63
N GLN A 38 -14.00 1.57 -1.95
CA GLN A 38 -15.04 1.68 -2.97
C GLN A 38 -14.55 1.27 -4.35
N THR A 39 -13.32 1.64 -4.71
CA THR A 39 -12.73 1.29 -6.01
C THR A 39 -12.54 -0.22 -6.12
N ILE A 40 -12.00 -0.87 -5.08
CA ILE A 40 -11.80 -2.32 -5.06
C ILE A 40 -13.14 -3.04 -5.17
N GLU A 41 -14.14 -2.60 -4.41
CA GLU A 41 -15.48 -3.21 -4.45
C GLU A 41 -16.14 -3.05 -5.81
N LYS A 42 -15.97 -1.89 -6.45
CA LYS A 42 -16.53 -1.62 -7.78
C LYS A 42 -15.91 -2.52 -8.85
N ILE A 43 -14.58 -2.73 -8.79
CA ILE A 43 -13.90 -3.63 -9.71
C ILE A 43 -14.37 -5.07 -9.51
N ASN A 44 -14.64 -5.45 -8.26
CA ASN A 44 -15.23 -6.73 -7.89
C ASN A 44 -14.44 -7.95 -8.38
N LYS A 45 -13.13 -7.91 -8.22
CA LYS A 45 -12.24 -9.04 -8.51
C LYS A 45 -11.35 -9.31 -7.29
N PRO A 46 -10.99 -10.58 -7.02
CA PRO A 46 -10.13 -10.90 -5.89
C PRO A 46 -8.74 -10.28 -6.05
N ILE A 47 -8.20 -9.76 -4.94
CA ILE A 47 -6.85 -9.21 -4.93
C ILE A 47 -5.88 -10.37 -4.80
N CYS A 48 -5.01 -10.55 -5.80
CA CYS A 48 -3.99 -11.60 -5.75
C CYS A 48 -2.67 -11.12 -5.15
N ALA A 49 -2.43 -9.80 -5.10
CA ALA A 49 -1.22 -9.25 -4.53
C ALA A 49 -1.38 -7.76 -4.22
N ILE A 50 -0.63 -7.28 -3.23
CA ILE A 50 -0.42 -5.86 -2.98
C ILE A 50 1.06 -5.59 -3.24
N LEU A 51 1.35 -4.64 -4.11
CA LEU A 51 2.72 -4.23 -4.43
C LEU A 51 3.00 -2.88 -3.78
N LEU A 52 4.14 -2.75 -3.14
CA LEU A 52 4.57 -1.50 -2.55
C LEU A 52 5.81 -1.00 -3.29
N THR A 53 5.71 0.21 -3.85
CA THR A 53 6.85 0.86 -4.50
C THR A 53 7.78 1.47 -3.46
N HIS A 54 7.19 1.95 -2.36
CA HIS A 54 7.90 2.54 -1.23
C HIS A 54 7.22 2.13 0.08
N ALA A 55 7.98 2.16 1.17
CA ALA A 55 7.43 1.96 2.51
C ALA A 55 7.32 3.28 3.29
N HIS A 56 7.30 4.44 2.62
CA HIS A 56 6.99 5.71 3.27
C HIS A 56 5.51 5.74 3.65
N TYR A 57 5.17 6.44 4.72
CA TYR A 57 3.84 6.38 5.34
C TYR A 57 2.69 6.68 4.36
N ASP A 58 2.87 7.61 3.45
CA ASP A 58 1.84 8.02 2.50
C ASP A 58 1.46 6.90 1.51
N HIS A 59 2.34 5.90 1.32
CA HIS A 59 2.10 4.74 0.44
C HIS A 59 1.51 3.54 1.16
N ILE A 60 1.47 3.54 2.49
CA ILE A 60 1.09 2.35 3.27
C ILE A 60 -0.03 2.60 4.29
N MET A 61 -0.65 3.78 4.31
CA MET A 61 -1.61 4.16 5.35
C MET A 61 -2.84 3.25 5.41
N SER A 62 -3.30 2.71 4.28
CA SER A 62 -4.43 1.79 4.22
C SER A 62 -4.03 0.33 4.03
N LEU A 63 -2.74 0.01 4.09
CA LEU A 63 -2.25 -1.35 3.81
C LEU A 63 -2.95 -2.42 4.65
N ASP A 64 -2.94 -2.26 5.97
CA ASP A 64 -3.54 -3.26 6.85
C ASP A 64 -5.06 -3.30 6.73
N LEU A 65 -5.72 -2.17 6.42
CA LEU A 65 -7.15 -2.14 6.15
C LEU A 65 -7.50 -2.95 4.90
N VAL A 66 -6.71 -2.85 3.84
CA VAL A 66 -6.89 -3.66 2.63
C VAL A 66 -6.72 -5.14 2.96
N ARG A 67 -5.68 -5.48 3.71
CA ARG A 67 -5.45 -6.86 4.14
C ARG A 67 -6.65 -7.42 4.91
N GLU A 68 -7.09 -6.72 5.93
CA GLU A 68 -8.18 -7.17 6.82
C GLU A 68 -9.52 -7.27 6.09
N THR A 69 -9.79 -6.35 5.18
CA THR A 69 -11.08 -6.28 4.48
C THR A 69 -11.19 -7.28 3.33
N PHE A 70 -10.09 -7.56 2.65
CA PHE A 70 -10.11 -8.32 1.40
C PHE A 70 -9.36 -9.65 1.46
N GLY A 71 -9.33 -10.29 2.62
CA GLY A 71 -8.88 -11.68 2.74
C GLY A 71 -7.37 -11.88 2.83
N ASN A 72 -6.64 -10.91 3.33
CA ASN A 72 -5.20 -10.98 3.56
C ASN A 72 -4.39 -11.34 2.30
N PRO A 73 -4.53 -10.60 1.20
CA PRO A 73 -3.69 -10.85 0.03
C PRO A 73 -2.21 -10.64 0.34
N PRO A 74 -1.29 -11.39 -0.30
CA PRO A 74 0.13 -11.25 -0.02
C PRO A 74 0.67 -9.89 -0.43
N VAL A 75 1.61 -9.36 0.36
CA VAL A 75 2.24 -8.06 0.14
C VAL A 75 3.68 -8.28 -0.31
N TYR A 76 4.07 -7.57 -1.35
CA TYR A 76 5.41 -7.60 -1.94
C TYR A 76 6.08 -6.25 -1.81
N ILE A 77 7.30 -6.23 -1.30
CA ILE A 77 8.10 -5.00 -1.13
C ILE A 77 9.58 -5.29 -1.34
N ALA A 78 10.35 -4.27 -1.70
CA ALA A 78 11.80 -4.39 -1.78
C ALA A 78 12.38 -4.75 -0.40
N GLU A 79 13.32 -5.68 -0.36
CA GLU A 79 13.94 -6.16 0.90
C GLU A 79 14.52 -5.01 1.72
N SER A 80 15.14 -4.04 1.07
CA SER A 80 15.76 -2.89 1.73
C SER A 80 14.78 -2.03 2.52
N GLU A 81 13.48 -2.08 2.20
CA GLU A 81 12.44 -1.28 2.85
C GLU A 81 11.47 -2.10 3.69
N ALA A 82 11.62 -3.41 3.74
CA ALA A 82 10.65 -4.29 4.40
C ALA A 82 10.40 -3.93 5.87
N SER A 83 11.44 -3.59 6.61
CA SER A 83 11.32 -3.22 8.03
C SER A 83 10.66 -1.84 8.24
N TRP A 84 10.62 -1.00 7.23
CA TRP A 84 10.01 0.34 7.34
C TRP A 84 8.50 0.27 7.58
N LEU A 85 7.86 -0.82 7.16
CA LEU A 85 6.41 -0.99 7.33
C LEU A 85 5.99 -0.84 8.79
N TYR A 86 6.81 -1.31 9.73
CA TYR A 86 6.50 -1.29 11.15
C TYR A 86 7.44 -0.39 11.97
N THR A 87 8.20 0.50 11.31
CA THR A 87 9.14 1.41 11.98
C THR A 87 8.81 2.85 11.59
N PRO A 88 8.05 3.60 12.42
CA PRO A 88 7.59 4.95 12.07
C PRO A 88 8.70 5.93 11.70
N VAL A 89 9.88 5.84 12.31
CA VAL A 89 11.02 6.71 11.96
C VAL A 89 11.46 6.45 10.52
N ASP A 90 11.54 5.19 10.11
CA ASP A 90 12.00 4.82 8.77
C ASP A 90 10.96 5.10 7.70
N ASN A 91 9.66 4.90 8.00
CA ASN A 91 8.60 5.24 7.03
C ASN A 91 8.20 6.71 7.09
N LEU A 92 8.86 7.50 7.91
CA LEU A 92 8.74 8.94 8.07
C LEU A 92 7.48 9.42 8.81
N SER A 93 6.60 8.55 9.26
CA SER A 93 5.41 8.95 10.04
C SER A 93 5.79 9.43 11.44
N GLY A 94 6.89 8.93 12.00
CA GLY A 94 7.36 9.29 13.33
C GLY A 94 8.26 10.52 13.39
N LEU A 95 8.38 11.31 12.32
CA LEU A 95 9.21 12.52 12.33
C LEU A 95 8.54 13.64 13.13
N PRO A 96 9.31 14.50 13.83
CA PRO A 96 8.74 15.61 14.61
C PRO A 96 7.80 16.54 13.85
N ARG A 97 8.04 16.75 12.56
CA ARG A 97 7.17 17.59 11.71
C ARG A 97 5.79 17.00 11.46
N HIS A 98 5.56 15.75 11.88
CA HIS A 98 4.30 15.04 11.73
C HIS A 98 3.64 14.79 13.09
N ASP A 99 3.83 15.68 14.06
CA ASP A 99 3.32 15.53 15.43
C ASP A 99 1.79 15.44 15.50
N ASP A 100 1.09 16.02 14.53
CA ASP A 100 -0.37 15.98 14.41
C ASP A 100 -0.87 14.70 13.72
N MET A 101 0.02 13.79 13.37
CA MET A 101 -0.28 12.56 12.66
C MET A 101 0.09 11.35 13.53
N ALA A 102 -0.78 10.34 13.55
CA ALA A 102 -0.46 9.08 14.21
C ALA A 102 0.68 8.35 13.48
N ASP A 103 1.52 7.68 14.26
CA ASP A 103 2.55 6.81 13.68
C ASP A 103 1.90 5.73 12.80
N VAL A 104 2.50 5.47 11.66
CA VAL A 104 2.02 4.42 10.75
C VAL A 104 2.84 3.15 10.99
N VAL A 105 2.15 2.10 11.45
CA VAL A 105 2.75 0.79 11.69
C VAL A 105 1.91 -0.25 10.96
N ALA A 106 2.48 -0.91 9.99
CA ALA A 106 1.84 -1.99 9.25
C ALA A 106 2.49 -3.33 9.57
N LYS A 107 1.74 -4.42 9.36
CA LYS A 107 2.29 -5.77 9.53
C LYS A 107 3.35 -6.04 8.46
N PRO A 108 4.34 -6.91 8.76
CA PRO A 108 5.38 -7.25 7.77
C PRO A 108 4.81 -7.78 6.46
N ALA A 109 5.54 -7.57 5.38
CA ALA A 109 5.20 -8.13 4.08
C ALA A 109 5.50 -9.63 4.05
N GLU A 110 4.68 -10.40 3.33
CA GLU A 110 4.88 -11.84 3.16
C GLU A 110 6.03 -12.15 2.19
N HIS A 111 6.29 -11.25 1.25
CA HIS A 111 7.32 -11.43 0.24
C HIS A 111 8.18 -10.20 0.08
N THR A 112 9.48 -10.41 -0.08
CA THR A 112 10.43 -9.34 -0.39
C THR A 112 11.16 -9.68 -1.68
N PHE A 113 11.70 -8.66 -2.33
CA PHE A 113 12.51 -8.84 -3.54
C PHE A 113 13.72 -7.91 -3.50
N VAL A 114 14.76 -8.29 -4.22
CA VAL A 114 15.95 -7.47 -4.39
C VAL A 114 15.97 -6.94 -5.81
N PHE A 115 16.15 -5.63 -5.94
CA PHE A 115 16.21 -4.99 -7.24
C PHE A 115 17.64 -5.08 -7.76
N HIS A 116 17.81 -5.69 -8.93
CA HIS A 116 19.12 -5.77 -9.58
C HIS A 116 19.14 -4.81 -10.77
N GLU A 117 20.06 -3.87 -10.74
CA GLU A 117 20.32 -3.00 -11.89
C GLU A 117 21.32 -3.70 -12.82
N GLU A 118 20.95 -3.83 -14.07
CA GLU A 118 21.85 -4.36 -15.11
C GLU A 118 21.80 -3.45 -16.32
#